data_fc758979822a96d022fa497ed44c60b6
#
_entry.id   fc758979822a96d022fa497ed44c60b6
#
_cell.length_a   1.000
_cell.length_b   1.000
_cell.length_c   1.000
_cell.angle_alpha   90.00
_cell.angle_beta   90.00
_cell.angle_gamma   90.00
#
_symmetry.space_group_name_H-M   'P 1'
#
loop_
_entity.id
_entity.type
_entity.pdbx_description
1 polymer ?
#
loop_
_entity_poly.entity_id
_entity_poly.type
_entity_poly.pdbx_seq_one_letter_code
_entity_poly.pdbx_strand_id
1 'polypeptide(L)'
;YEPSISGAGISDINPDDVESITVLKGPSAAALYGSRGGNGVILITTKKGSRSNKLGVSLKTNISFDSPMLLPEYQNQYGQGSGGAAYATPNFIDGNYTWRESSWGGLLDGSEQAYYNGTNKAYSAQSSNVEDFFRQAERKITSISVDKGSDMGSIRFSYTNNSSESIIENSDLSSHNFNLRAVANLSDKLTVDSKVTYFTQDIKNRASTTGAQGLLAYVYNMPRNVATDDMRNYQMANPVSVDAGDFDVIRYAGGNTGNPFWQMNNDETSVRRNRFLGFTKINYDFTDWLSAFVRIGTDVTNIRDNKIYKPGHHFIGTGSMELGQSTFTELNSE
;
A
#
# COMPACT_ATOMS: atom_id res chain seq x y z
N TYR A 1 4.62 13.29 -13.49
CA TYR A 1 4.71 12.95 -12.06
C TYR A 1 3.29 12.87 -11.50
N GLU A 2 2.75 11.69 -11.35
CA GLU A 2 1.57 11.52 -10.51
C GLU A 2 2.06 11.23 -9.10
N PRO A 3 1.80 12.11 -8.12
CA PRO A 3 1.97 11.72 -6.74
C PRO A 3 1.07 10.50 -6.54
N SER A 4 1.65 9.36 -6.20
CA SER A 4 0.90 8.16 -5.81
C SER A 4 0.14 8.49 -4.53
N ILE A 5 -0.93 9.24 -4.68
CA ILE A 5 -1.77 9.62 -3.57
C ILE A 5 -2.43 8.34 -3.09
N SER A 6 -1.72 7.72 -2.17
CA SER A 6 -2.31 7.43 -0.86
C SER A 6 -3.83 7.51 -0.83
N GLY A 7 -4.43 6.43 -0.48
CA GLY A 7 -5.85 6.19 -0.33
C GLY A 7 -6.71 7.40 0.05
N ALA A 8 -7.95 7.34 -0.33
CA ALA A 8 -8.96 8.34 0.01
C ALA A 8 -8.87 8.69 1.50
N GLY A 9 -8.99 9.97 1.85
CA GLY A 9 -8.86 10.46 3.23
C GLY A 9 -9.76 9.77 4.28
N ILE A 10 -10.74 9.01 3.82
CA ILE A 10 -11.59 8.14 4.64
C ILE A 10 -10.82 6.97 5.27
N SER A 11 -9.76 6.49 4.62
CA SER A 11 -8.92 5.39 5.14
C SER A 11 -8.13 5.75 6.39
N ASP A 12 -8.00 7.06 6.70
CA ASP A 12 -7.29 7.54 7.89
C ASP A 12 -8.16 7.55 9.13
N ILE A 13 -9.47 7.37 8.94
CA ILE A 13 -10.42 7.36 10.04
C ILE A 13 -10.55 5.94 10.56
N ASN A 14 -10.26 5.76 11.85
CA ASN A 14 -10.49 4.48 12.50
C ASN A 14 -11.98 4.14 12.51
N PRO A 15 -12.43 3.03 11.89
CA PRO A 15 -13.84 2.62 11.91
C PRO A 15 -14.41 2.43 13.33
N ASP A 16 -13.55 2.04 14.29
CA ASP A 16 -13.98 1.87 15.69
C ASP A 16 -14.34 3.18 16.37
N ASP A 17 -13.87 4.31 15.87
CA ASP A 17 -14.22 5.64 16.37
C ASP A 17 -15.42 6.26 15.64
N VAL A 18 -15.96 5.60 14.63
CA VAL A 18 -17.14 6.06 13.91
C VAL A 18 -18.40 5.71 14.69
N GLU A 19 -19.26 6.72 14.90
CA GLU A 19 -20.59 6.57 15.47
C GLU A 19 -21.64 6.36 14.37
N SER A 20 -21.56 7.18 13.30
CA SER A 20 -22.47 7.08 12.16
C SER A 20 -21.82 7.57 10.87
N ILE A 21 -22.30 7.04 9.75
CA ILE A 21 -21.94 7.47 8.40
C ILE A 21 -23.24 7.83 7.68
N THR A 22 -23.33 9.07 7.17
CA THR A 22 -24.46 9.54 6.37
C THR A 22 -23.96 9.90 4.98
N VAL A 23 -24.58 9.33 3.95
CA VAL A 23 -24.26 9.62 2.55
C VAL A 23 -25.31 10.58 1.98
N LEU A 24 -24.89 11.79 1.66
CA LEU A 24 -25.72 12.79 0.99
C LEU A 24 -25.45 12.70 -0.52
N LYS A 25 -26.52 12.49 -1.29
CA LYS A 25 -26.45 12.32 -2.74
C LYS A 25 -27.10 13.52 -3.47
N GLY A 26 -26.53 13.86 -4.63
CA GLY A 26 -27.13 14.84 -5.56
C GLY A 26 -27.35 16.23 -4.96
N PRO A 27 -28.50 16.88 -5.29
CA PRO A 27 -28.77 18.28 -4.93
C PRO A 27 -28.72 18.59 -3.43
N SER A 28 -29.06 17.63 -2.58
CA SER A 28 -29.01 17.81 -1.12
C SER A 28 -27.60 18.04 -0.59
N ALA A 29 -26.61 17.37 -1.20
CA ALA A 29 -25.22 17.55 -0.87
C ALA A 29 -24.70 18.92 -1.35
N ALA A 30 -25.06 19.31 -2.59
CA ALA A 30 -24.70 20.61 -3.15
C ALA A 30 -25.33 21.78 -2.42
N ALA A 31 -26.56 21.64 -1.93
CA ALA A 31 -27.26 22.67 -1.14
C ALA A 31 -26.56 22.96 0.20
N LEU A 32 -25.99 21.94 0.84
CA LEU A 32 -25.33 22.08 2.15
C LEU A 32 -23.83 22.40 2.02
N TYR A 33 -23.16 21.88 1.00
CA TYR A 33 -21.68 21.94 0.87
C TYR A 33 -21.21 22.67 -0.39
N GLY A 34 -22.13 23.31 -1.12
CA GLY A 34 -21.83 24.07 -2.34
C GLY A 34 -21.25 23.18 -3.45
N SER A 35 -20.39 23.75 -4.30
CA SER A 35 -19.76 23.06 -5.43
C SER A 35 -18.95 21.83 -5.03
N ARG A 36 -18.38 21.80 -3.84
CA ARG A 36 -17.66 20.62 -3.29
C ARG A 36 -18.57 19.41 -3.10
N GLY A 37 -19.87 19.63 -2.86
CA GLY A 37 -20.88 18.58 -2.71
C GLY A 37 -21.45 18.05 -4.01
N GLY A 38 -21.02 18.53 -5.20
CA GLY A 38 -21.61 18.19 -6.50
C GLY A 38 -21.62 16.68 -6.81
N ASN A 39 -20.62 15.96 -6.35
CA ASN A 39 -20.51 14.49 -6.51
C ASN A 39 -21.01 13.69 -5.29
N GLY A 40 -21.67 14.37 -4.34
CA GLY A 40 -22.11 13.79 -3.08
C GLY A 40 -21.14 14.07 -1.93
N VAL A 41 -21.64 13.82 -0.69
CA VAL A 41 -20.88 14.04 0.55
C VAL A 41 -21.06 12.83 1.45
N ILE A 42 -19.97 12.36 2.03
CA ILE A 42 -19.96 11.36 3.10
C ILE A 42 -19.71 12.10 4.43
N LEU A 43 -20.74 12.13 5.28
CA LEU A 43 -20.67 12.74 6.59
C LEU A 43 -20.33 11.67 7.62
N ILE A 44 -19.22 11.83 8.32
CA ILE A 44 -18.76 10.87 9.33
C ILE A 44 -18.84 11.54 10.70
N THR A 45 -19.73 10.99 11.54
CA THR A 45 -19.81 11.38 12.94
C THR A 45 -18.96 10.42 13.77
N THR A 46 -18.07 10.97 14.59
CA THR A 46 -17.21 10.16 15.46
C THR A 46 -17.76 10.11 16.87
N LYS A 47 -17.53 8.99 17.56
CA LYS A 47 -17.94 8.75 18.93
C LYS A 47 -17.45 9.85 19.87
N LYS A 48 -18.32 10.23 20.78
CA LYS A 48 -18.03 11.05 21.97
C LYS A 48 -17.71 10.13 23.14
N GLY A 49 -17.19 10.66 24.22
CA GLY A 49 -17.13 9.93 25.49
C GLY A 49 -18.51 9.55 26.00
N SER A 50 -18.59 8.45 26.73
CA SER A 50 -19.84 8.04 27.41
C SER A 50 -20.27 9.11 28.38
N ARG A 51 -21.58 9.29 28.57
CA ARG A 51 -22.13 10.11 29.66
C ARG A 51 -22.09 9.40 31.02
N SER A 52 -21.65 8.16 31.06
CA SER A 52 -21.53 7.40 32.31
C SER A 52 -20.32 7.90 33.10
N ASN A 53 -20.54 8.06 34.43
CA ASN A 53 -19.45 8.41 35.36
C ASN A 53 -18.44 7.26 35.57
N LYS A 54 -18.69 6.07 34.98
CA LYS A 54 -17.76 4.93 35.00
C LYS A 54 -16.75 5.07 33.90
N LEU A 55 -15.53 4.62 34.21
CA LEU A 55 -14.47 4.49 33.20
C LEU A 55 -14.81 3.35 32.24
N GLY A 56 -14.98 3.68 30.96
CA GLY A 56 -15.11 2.71 29.88
C GLY A 56 -13.74 2.40 29.28
N VAL A 57 -13.41 1.12 29.15
CA VAL A 57 -12.19 0.67 28.45
C VAL A 57 -12.60 -0.38 27.43
N SER A 58 -12.13 -0.24 26.19
CA SER A 58 -12.36 -1.21 25.13
C SER A 58 -11.06 -1.55 24.46
N LEU A 59 -10.81 -2.83 24.29
CA LEU A 59 -9.70 -3.38 23.51
C LEU A 59 -10.28 -4.25 22.39
N LYS A 60 -9.84 -4.01 21.15
CA LYS A 60 -10.22 -4.81 19.99
C LYS A 60 -8.98 -5.20 19.20
N THR A 61 -8.96 -6.42 18.70
CA THR A 61 -7.95 -6.89 17.77
C THR A 61 -8.66 -7.63 16.63
N ASN A 62 -8.27 -7.28 15.42
CA ASN A 62 -8.70 -7.96 14.20
C ASN A 62 -7.44 -8.49 13.50
N ILE A 63 -7.46 -9.75 13.12
CA ILE A 63 -6.39 -10.38 12.33
C ILE A 63 -7.06 -10.97 11.10
N SER A 64 -6.54 -10.63 9.92
CA SER A 64 -6.98 -11.18 8.65
C SER A 64 -5.78 -11.69 7.84
N PHE A 65 -6.05 -12.69 7.02
CA PHE A 65 -5.09 -13.27 6.11
C PHE A 65 -5.61 -13.10 4.68
N ASP A 66 -4.75 -12.58 3.81
CA ASP A 66 -5.08 -12.32 2.41
C ASP A 66 -4.22 -13.21 1.52
N SER A 67 -4.82 -13.79 0.48
CA SER A 67 -4.14 -14.60 -0.54
C SER A 67 -4.68 -14.21 -1.92
N PRO A 68 -3.92 -14.41 -3.01
CA PRO A 68 -4.43 -14.20 -4.35
C PRO A 68 -5.65 -15.10 -4.58
N MET A 69 -6.76 -14.51 -5.05
CA MET A 69 -7.99 -15.26 -5.30
C MET A 69 -8.03 -15.86 -6.70
N LEU A 70 -7.54 -15.10 -7.69
CA LEU A 70 -7.52 -15.49 -9.09
C LEU A 70 -6.16 -15.18 -9.69
N LEU A 71 -5.56 -16.17 -10.33
CA LEU A 71 -4.35 -16.05 -11.12
C LEU A 71 -4.65 -16.47 -12.55
N PRO A 72 -3.89 -15.98 -13.57
CA PRO A 72 -4.04 -16.43 -14.93
C PRO A 72 -3.82 -17.95 -15.06
N GLU A 73 -4.61 -18.59 -15.89
CA GLU A 73 -4.39 -19.99 -16.26
C GLU A 73 -3.32 -20.08 -17.35
N TYR A 74 -2.33 -20.94 -17.14
CA TYR A 74 -1.20 -21.10 -18.05
C TYR A 74 -1.18 -22.49 -18.65
N GLN A 75 -0.70 -22.57 -19.89
CA GLN A 75 -0.32 -23.84 -20.50
C GLN A 75 0.93 -24.41 -19.81
N ASN A 76 1.04 -25.72 -19.70
CA ASN A 76 2.19 -26.43 -19.11
C ASN A 76 2.76 -27.49 -20.06
N GLN A 77 2.63 -27.26 -21.37
CA GLN A 77 3.12 -28.19 -22.42
C GLN A 77 4.42 -27.72 -23.03
N TYR A 78 4.61 -26.40 -23.17
CA TYR A 78 5.78 -25.81 -23.82
C TYR A 78 6.53 -24.91 -22.84
N GLY A 79 7.85 -24.94 -22.88
CA GLY A 79 8.72 -24.13 -22.04
C GLY A 79 9.38 -22.98 -22.79
N GLN A 80 10.36 -22.38 -22.15
CA GLN A 80 11.12 -21.26 -22.71
C GLN A 80 11.91 -21.69 -23.95
N GLY A 81 11.80 -20.91 -25.02
CA GLY A 81 12.47 -21.20 -26.27
C GLY A 81 11.86 -20.44 -27.44
N SER A 82 12.27 -20.79 -28.64
CA SER A 82 11.72 -20.22 -29.87
C SER A 82 11.63 -21.27 -30.99
N GLY A 83 10.69 -21.05 -31.92
CA GLY A 83 10.54 -21.94 -33.08
C GLY A 83 10.21 -23.39 -32.75
N GLY A 84 9.58 -23.67 -31.62
CA GLY A 84 9.23 -25.03 -31.17
C GLY A 84 10.37 -25.81 -30.53
N ALA A 85 11.50 -25.13 -30.19
CA ALA A 85 12.64 -25.75 -29.54
C ALA A 85 13.09 -24.97 -28.30
N ALA A 86 13.65 -25.69 -27.31
CA ALA A 86 14.33 -25.06 -26.17
C ALA A 86 15.58 -24.30 -26.65
N TYR A 87 16.01 -23.30 -25.88
CA TYR A 87 17.26 -22.62 -26.17
C TYR A 87 18.46 -23.55 -25.90
N ALA A 88 19.32 -23.69 -26.88
CA ALA A 88 20.53 -24.50 -26.81
C ALA A 88 21.82 -23.72 -26.45
N THR A 89 21.73 -22.38 -26.51
CA THR A 89 22.86 -21.47 -26.22
C THR A 89 22.68 -20.83 -24.85
N PRO A 90 23.77 -20.40 -24.20
CA PRO A 90 23.69 -19.66 -22.96
C PRO A 90 22.81 -18.40 -23.08
N ASN A 91 22.06 -18.08 -22.03
CA ASN A 91 21.23 -16.86 -22.00
C ASN A 91 22.07 -15.57 -22.03
N PHE A 92 23.28 -15.62 -21.51
CA PHE A 92 24.15 -14.45 -21.38
C PHE A 92 25.41 -14.67 -22.24
N ILE A 93 25.57 -13.86 -23.28
CA ILE A 93 26.72 -13.92 -24.20
C ILE A 93 27.22 -12.49 -24.44
N ASP A 94 28.52 -12.26 -24.25
CA ASP A 94 29.19 -10.98 -24.51
C ASP A 94 28.47 -9.76 -23.88
N GLY A 95 28.05 -9.88 -22.63
CA GLY A 95 27.37 -8.80 -21.93
C GLY A 95 25.85 -8.68 -22.21
N ASN A 96 25.27 -9.58 -23.02
CA ASN A 96 23.89 -9.47 -23.44
C ASN A 96 23.05 -10.72 -23.12
N TYR A 97 21.82 -10.52 -22.67
CA TYR A 97 20.83 -11.58 -22.55
C TYR A 97 20.23 -11.88 -23.93
N THR A 98 20.31 -13.14 -24.34
CA THR A 98 19.89 -13.60 -25.67
C THR A 98 18.50 -14.23 -25.69
N TRP A 99 18.05 -14.74 -24.55
CA TRP A 99 16.76 -15.42 -24.46
C TRP A 99 15.59 -14.42 -24.37
N ARG A 100 14.42 -14.91 -24.73
CA ARG A 100 13.15 -14.18 -24.62
C ARG A 100 12.27 -14.84 -23.57
N GLU A 101 11.28 -14.07 -23.06
CA GLU A 101 10.27 -14.54 -22.11
C GLU A 101 9.19 -15.47 -22.70
N SER A 102 9.38 -15.95 -23.91
CA SER A 102 8.41 -16.80 -24.60
C SER A 102 8.35 -18.23 -24.03
N SER A 103 7.16 -18.76 -23.83
CA SER A 103 6.88 -20.16 -23.50
C SER A 103 6.37 -20.98 -24.69
N TRP A 104 6.90 -20.67 -25.89
CA TRP A 104 6.59 -21.36 -27.14
C TRP A 104 7.82 -22.07 -27.72
N GLY A 105 8.65 -22.60 -26.84
CA GLY A 105 9.79 -23.46 -27.17
C GLY A 105 9.41 -24.92 -27.40
N GLY A 106 10.29 -25.84 -27.02
CA GLY A 106 10.03 -27.28 -27.10
C GLY A 106 9.00 -27.78 -26.11
N LEU A 107 8.54 -29.02 -26.30
CA LEU A 107 7.72 -29.74 -25.32
C LEU A 107 8.50 -29.93 -24.02
N LEU A 108 7.83 -29.77 -22.90
CA LEU A 108 8.37 -30.01 -21.57
C LEU A 108 8.41 -31.54 -21.29
N ASP A 109 9.41 -32.20 -21.86
CA ASP A 109 9.59 -33.65 -21.90
C ASP A 109 10.48 -34.20 -20.78
N GLY A 110 10.99 -33.30 -19.92
CA GLY A 110 11.89 -33.67 -18.83
C GLY A 110 13.35 -33.89 -19.24
N SER A 111 13.70 -33.71 -20.51
CA SER A 111 15.09 -33.81 -20.96
C SER A 111 15.97 -32.73 -20.32
N GLU A 112 17.26 -33.02 -20.18
CA GLU A 112 18.21 -32.03 -19.66
C GLU A 112 18.48 -30.96 -20.72
N GLN A 113 18.19 -29.71 -20.40
CA GLN A 113 18.37 -28.57 -21.29
C GLN A 113 19.11 -27.41 -20.57
N ALA A 114 19.68 -26.52 -21.38
CA ALA A 114 20.27 -25.29 -20.88
C ALA A 114 19.21 -24.47 -20.12
N TYR A 115 19.61 -23.92 -18.98
CA TYR A 115 18.76 -23.12 -18.10
C TYR A 115 19.23 -21.66 -18.06
N TYR A 116 18.33 -20.73 -17.79
CA TYR A 116 18.58 -19.30 -17.92
C TYR A 116 19.76 -18.77 -17.08
N ASN A 117 20.12 -19.44 -15.98
CA ASN A 117 21.22 -19.05 -15.09
C ASN A 117 22.59 -19.71 -15.45
N GLY A 118 22.69 -20.32 -16.62
CA GLY A 118 23.91 -20.95 -17.11
C GLY A 118 24.11 -22.40 -16.62
N THR A 119 23.17 -22.98 -15.89
CA THR A 119 23.19 -24.41 -15.53
C THR A 119 22.37 -25.22 -16.52
N ASN A 120 22.40 -26.54 -16.37
CA ASN A 120 21.44 -27.41 -17.02
C ASN A 120 20.40 -27.90 -16.02
N LYS A 121 19.14 -28.03 -16.46
CA LYS A 121 18.04 -28.55 -15.67
C LYS A 121 17.09 -29.39 -16.52
N ALA A 122 16.31 -30.23 -15.85
CA ALA A 122 15.20 -30.92 -16.49
C ALA A 122 14.21 -29.91 -17.09
N TYR A 123 13.93 -30.01 -18.37
CA TYR A 123 12.98 -29.16 -19.08
C TYR A 123 11.54 -29.58 -18.78
N SER A 124 11.09 -29.26 -17.59
CA SER A 124 9.84 -29.70 -16.99
C SER A 124 8.99 -28.53 -16.56
N ALA A 125 7.67 -28.72 -16.57
CA ALA A 125 6.74 -27.68 -16.16
C ALA A 125 6.86 -27.33 -14.66
N GLN A 126 6.94 -26.04 -14.38
CA GLN A 126 6.78 -25.44 -13.07
C GLN A 126 5.38 -24.85 -13.00
N SER A 127 4.38 -25.73 -12.80
CA SER A 127 2.96 -25.36 -12.97
C SER A 127 2.48 -24.28 -12.00
N SER A 128 3.07 -24.18 -10.83
CA SER A 128 2.74 -23.20 -9.77
C SER A 128 3.66 -21.98 -9.75
N ASN A 129 4.59 -21.82 -10.71
CA ASN A 129 5.62 -20.80 -10.61
C ASN A 129 5.11 -19.36 -10.41
N VAL A 130 3.94 -19.01 -10.96
CA VAL A 130 3.34 -17.70 -10.72
C VAL A 130 2.70 -17.63 -9.33
N GLU A 131 2.07 -18.71 -8.88
CA GLU A 131 1.46 -18.81 -7.54
C GLU A 131 2.52 -18.75 -6.44
N ASP A 132 3.64 -19.48 -6.63
CA ASP A 132 4.77 -19.56 -5.69
C ASP A 132 5.49 -18.22 -5.45
N PHE A 133 5.24 -17.22 -6.30
CA PHE A 133 5.75 -15.88 -6.12
C PHE A 133 5.05 -15.15 -4.99
N PHE A 134 3.78 -15.42 -4.78
CA PHE A 134 2.97 -14.74 -3.78
C PHE A 134 3.04 -15.47 -2.44
N ARG A 135 2.95 -14.69 -1.36
CA ARG A 135 2.79 -15.22 -0.01
C ARG A 135 1.37 -14.98 0.51
N GLN A 136 1.00 -15.69 1.55
CA GLN A 136 -0.12 -15.28 2.38
C GLN A 136 0.29 -14.05 3.18
N ALA A 137 -0.50 -12.99 3.10
CA ALA A 137 -0.29 -11.74 3.81
C ALA A 137 -1.06 -11.74 5.13
N GLU A 138 -0.48 -11.16 6.20
CA GLU A 138 -1.14 -10.92 7.48
C GLU A 138 -1.44 -9.44 7.64
N ARG A 139 -2.67 -9.13 8.09
CA ARG A 139 -3.06 -7.81 8.51
C ARG A 139 -3.59 -7.85 9.93
N LYS A 140 -3.01 -7.03 10.81
CA LYS A 140 -3.38 -6.93 12.22
C LYS A 140 -3.77 -5.50 12.56
N ILE A 141 -4.99 -5.31 13.05
CA ILE A 141 -5.47 -4.03 13.55
C ILE A 141 -5.78 -4.19 15.04
N THR A 142 -5.14 -3.38 15.87
CA THR A 142 -5.38 -3.36 17.32
C THR A 142 -5.79 -1.95 17.73
N SER A 143 -6.94 -1.85 18.40
CA SER A 143 -7.50 -0.59 18.88
C SER A 143 -7.74 -0.67 20.40
N ILE A 144 -7.31 0.36 21.11
CA ILE A 144 -7.67 0.59 22.51
C ILE A 144 -8.40 1.92 22.62
N SER A 145 -9.47 1.96 23.41
CA SER A 145 -10.12 3.22 23.72
C SER A 145 -10.49 3.30 25.19
N VAL A 146 -10.42 4.51 25.72
CA VAL A 146 -10.78 4.85 27.09
C VAL A 146 -11.72 6.04 27.03
N ASP A 147 -12.84 5.96 27.71
CA ASP A 147 -13.77 7.05 27.82
C ASP A 147 -14.37 7.19 29.21
N LYS A 148 -14.70 8.42 29.57
CA LYS A 148 -15.38 8.76 30.80
C LYS A 148 -16.24 9.99 30.58
N GLY A 149 -17.36 10.08 31.28
CA GLY A 149 -18.21 11.27 31.29
C GLY A 149 -18.82 11.56 32.64
N SER A 150 -19.47 12.72 32.70
CA SER A 150 -20.24 13.22 33.81
C SER A 150 -21.27 14.22 33.27
N ASP A 151 -22.05 14.83 34.15
CA ASP A 151 -22.96 15.92 33.76
C ASP A 151 -22.20 17.14 33.23
N MET A 152 -20.96 17.35 33.66
CA MET A 152 -20.08 18.43 33.19
C MET A 152 -19.46 18.17 31.83
N GLY A 153 -19.56 16.95 31.27
CA GLY A 153 -19.00 16.65 29.95
C GLY A 153 -18.44 15.25 29.84
N SER A 154 -17.71 15.01 28.76
CA SER A 154 -17.10 13.70 28.49
C SER A 154 -15.75 13.84 27.82
N ILE A 155 -14.90 12.83 28.03
CA ILE A 155 -13.62 12.69 27.35
C ILE A 155 -13.50 11.29 26.77
N ARG A 156 -12.97 11.16 25.58
CA ARG A 156 -12.63 9.89 24.93
C ARG A 156 -11.26 10.01 24.32
N PHE A 157 -10.42 9.04 24.61
CA PHE A 157 -9.16 8.80 23.94
C PHE A 157 -9.24 7.45 23.21
N SER A 158 -8.67 7.37 22.01
CA SER A 158 -8.46 6.10 21.32
C SER A 158 -7.11 6.09 20.61
N TYR A 159 -6.54 4.91 20.56
CA TYR A 159 -5.33 4.60 19.80
C TYR A 159 -5.57 3.36 18.97
N THR A 160 -5.17 3.40 17.69
CA THR A 160 -5.23 2.25 16.80
C THR A 160 -3.91 2.09 16.09
N ASN A 161 -3.40 0.87 16.11
CA ASN A 161 -2.29 0.42 15.29
C ASN A 161 -2.82 -0.51 14.20
N ASN A 162 -2.37 -0.30 12.96
CA ASN A 162 -2.58 -1.20 11.84
C ASN A 162 -1.22 -1.58 11.28
N SER A 163 -0.93 -2.88 11.28
CA SER A 163 0.23 -3.48 10.63
C SER A 163 -0.27 -4.43 9.56
N SER A 164 0.18 -4.26 8.35
CA SER A 164 -0.26 -5.05 7.20
C SER A 164 0.93 -5.42 6.33
N GLU A 165 1.13 -6.69 6.16
CA GLU A 165 2.01 -7.23 5.13
C GLU A 165 1.27 -7.30 3.80
N SER A 166 2.00 -7.27 2.68
CA SER A 166 1.45 -7.49 1.34
C SER A 166 1.60 -8.96 0.94
N ILE A 167 0.76 -9.42 0.01
CA ILE A 167 0.96 -10.70 -0.69
C ILE A 167 2.27 -10.75 -1.49
N ILE A 168 2.91 -9.61 -1.72
CA ILE A 168 4.24 -9.49 -2.31
C ILE A 168 5.23 -9.24 -1.15
N GLU A 169 6.30 -10.03 -1.11
CA GLU A 169 7.33 -9.91 -0.07
C GLU A 169 7.97 -8.50 -0.03
N ASN A 170 8.48 -8.11 1.13
CA ASN A 170 9.12 -6.82 1.40
C ASN A 170 8.24 -5.58 1.19
N SER A 171 6.94 -5.75 0.97
CA SER A 171 5.98 -4.65 0.86
C SER A 171 5.09 -4.63 2.10
N ASP A 172 5.20 -3.57 2.90
CA ASP A 172 4.55 -3.47 4.19
C ASP A 172 3.91 -2.09 4.39
N LEU A 173 2.84 -2.08 5.20
CA LEU A 173 2.17 -0.87 5.65
C LEU A 173 2.05 -0.90 7.18
N SER A 174 2.44 0.18 7.82
CA SER A 174 2.13 0.41 9.23
C SER A 174 1.47 1.77 9.41
N SER A 175 0.50 1.85 10.32
CA SER A 175 -0.10 3.13 10.67
C SER A 175 -0.52 3.20 12.13
N HIS A 176 -0.49 4.41 12.68
CA HIS A 176 -0.92 4.74 14.02
C HIS A 176 -1.93 5.89 13.95
N ASN A 177 -3.02 5.72 14.65
CA ASN A 177 -4.08 6.71 14.74
C ASN A 177 -4.36 7.03 16.22
N PHE A 178 -4.23 8.28 16.59
CA PHE A 178 -4.50 8.81 17.93
C PHE A 178 -5.67 9.77 17.85
N ASN A 179 -6.71 9.54 18.64
CA ASN A 179 -7.84 10.43 18.73
C ASN A 179 -8.08 10.86 20.17
N LEU A 180 -8.33 12.13 20.35
CA LEU A 180 -8.79 12.71 21.60
C LEU A 180 -10.01 13.57 21.32
N ARG A 181 -11.11 13.32 22.00
CA ARG A 181 -12.30 14.18 21.97
C ARG A 181 -12.73 14.52 23.37
N ALA A 182 -12.96 15.78 23.62
CA ALA A 182 -13.48 16.29 24.86
C ALA A 182 -14.72 17.17 24.61
N VAL A 183 -15.75 16.94 25.37
CA VAL A 183 -16.95 17.79 25.40
C VAL A 183 -17.08 18.32 26.82
N ALA A 184 -17.17 19.63 26.99
CA ALA A 184 -17.32 20.31 28.28
C ALA A 184 -18.60 21.14 28.28
N ASN A 185 -19.49 20.89 29.24
CA ASN A 185 -20.64 21.72 29.54
C ASN A 185 -20.19 22.76 30.58
N LEU A 186 -19.78 23.95 30.09
CA LEU A 186 -19.26 25.01 30.98
C LEU A 186 -20.38 25.72 31.76
N SER A 187 -21.58 25.65 31.25
CA SER A 187 -22.82 26.04 31.93
C SER A 187 -24.01 25.32 31.28
N ASP A 188 -25.23 25.54 31.79
CA ASP A 188 -26.47 25.03 31.18
C ASP A 188 -26.67 25.53 29.73
N LYS A 189 -25.97 26.62 29.34
CA LYS A 189 -26.08 27.25 28.02
C LYS A 189 -24.83 27.14 27.15
N LEU A 190 -23.69 26.82 27.71
CA LEU A 190 -22.44 26.88 27.00
C LEU A 190 -21.75 25.50 26.95
N THR A 191 -21.61 24.98 25.74
CA THR A 191 -20.93 23.71 25.49
C THR A 191 -19.75 23.92 24.56
N VAL A 192 -18.61 23.30 24.89
CA VAL A 192 -17.43 23.26 24.06
C VAL A 192 -17.15 21.80 23.64
N ASP A 193 -17.02 21.53 22.35
CA ASP A 193 -16.70 20.20 21.79
C ASP A 193 -15.42 20.33 20.98
N SER A 194 -14.34 19.71 21.44
CA SER A 194 -13.04 19.72 20.78
C SER A 194 -12.58 18.31 20.44
N LYS A 195 -12.03 18.16 19.24
CA LYS A 195 -11.43 16.91 18.76
C LYS A 195 -10.09 17.15 18.13
N VAL A 196 -9.16 16.25 18.40
CA VAL A 196 -7.85 16.16 17.73
C VAL A 196 -7.62 14.73 17.30
N THR A 197 -7.20 14.56 16.06
CA THR A 197 -6.74 13.30 15.49
C THR A 197 -5.33 13.51 14.96
N TYR A 198 -4.40 12.64 15.34
CA TYR A 198 -3.09 12.53 14.72
C TYR A 198 -2.97 11.15 14.08
N PHE A 199 -2.67 11.14 12.80
CA PHE A 199 -2.49 9.92 12.01
C PHE A 199 -1.08 9.93 11.40
N THR A 200 -0.38 8.82 11.52
CA THR A 200 0.88 8.58 10.81
C THR A 200 0.84 7.23 10.12
N GLN A 201 1.38 7.17 8.93
CA GLN A 201 1.44 5.98 8.09
C GLN A 201 2.79 5.90 7.40
N ASP A 202 3.37 4.72 7.44
CA ASP A 202 4.56 4.35 6.68
C ASP A 202 4.19 3.20 5.73
N ILE A 203 4.46 3.38 4.45
CA ILE A 203 4.35 2.34 3.42
C ILE A 203 5.75 2.11 2.88
N LYS A 204 6.21 0.86 2.92
CA LYS A 204 7.52 0.45 2.40
C LYS A 204 7.35 -0.43 1.18
N ASN A 205 8.21 -0.22 0.19
CA ASN A 205 8.38 -1.06 -0.99
C ASN A 205 7.06 -1.43 -1.67
N ARG A 206 6.17 -0.42 -1.82
CA ARG A 206 4.93 -0.62 -2.57
C ARG A 206 5.29 -1.05 -3.98
N ALA A 207 4.96 -2.30 -4.32
CA ALA A 207 5.24 -2.85 -5.63
C ALA A 207 4.55 -2.04 -6.72
N SER A 208 5.31 -1.68 -7.77
CA SER A 208 4.72 -1.16 -9.01
C SER A 208 4.04 -2.32 -9.73
N THR A 209 2.72 -2.28 -9.80
CA THR A 209 1.91 -3.34 -10.39
C THR A 209 1.45 -3.00 -11.81
N THR A 210 1.79 -1.82 -12.33
CA THR A 210 1.32 -1.32 -13.61
C THR A 210 2.43 -1.21 -14.64
N GLY A 211 2.06 -1.43 -15.92
CA GLY A 211 2.95 -1.31 -17.07
C GLY A 211 3.79 -2.55 -17.33
N ALA A 212 4.37 -2.61 -18.53
CA ALA A 212 5.22 -3.72 -19.00
C ALA A 212 6.52 -3.91 -18.17
N GLN A 213 6.81 -2.96 -17.31
CA GLN A 213 8.01 -2.86 -16.50
C GLN A 213 7.72 -2.99 -14.99
N GLY A 214 6.44 -3.22 -14.66
CA GLY A 214 6.03 -3.48 -13.29
C GLY A 214 6.45 -4.89 -12.84
N LEU A 215 6.67 -5.04 -11.55
CA LEU A 215 7.07 -6.30 -10.92
C LEU A 215 6.19 -7.48 -11.38
N LEU A 216 4.88 -7.29 -11.45
CA LEU A 216 3.94 -8.35 -11.85
C LEU A 216 4.06 -8.74 -13.32
N ALA A 217 4.53 -7.84 -14.20
CA ALA A 217 4.78 -8.21 -15.59
C ALA A 217 5.90 -9.27 -15.69
N TYR A 218 6.93 -9.16 -14.86
CA TYR A 218 8.00 -10.17 -14.82
C TYR A 218 7.50 -11.51 -14.27
N VAL A 219 6.61 -11.47 -13.29
CA VAL A 219 6.02 -12.70 -12.72
C VAL A 219 5.09 -13.38 -13.71
N TYR A 220 4.17 -12.63 -14.33
CA TYR A 220 3.19 -13.18 -15.25
C TYR A 220 3.78 -13.66 -16.59
N ASN A 221 4.92 -13.10 -17.01
CA ASN A 221 5.63 -13.50 -18.21
C ASN A 221 6.69 -14.58 -17.95
N MET A 222 6.81 -15.08 -16.72
CA MET A 222 7.80 -16.10 -16.39
C MET A 222 7.56 -17.38 -17.19
N PRO A 223 8.59 -17.91 -17.89
CA PRO A 223 8.45 -19.12 -18.68
C PRO A 223 8.08 -20.33 -17.83
N ARG A 224 7.34 -21.27 -18.42
CA ARG A 224 6.75 -22.39 -17.70
C ARG A 224 7.74 -23.42 -17.16
N ASN A 225 8.99 -23.42 -17.60
CA ASN A 225 10.07 -24.23 -17.04
C ASN A 225 10.95 -23.49 -16.02
N VAL A 226 10.65 -22.22 -15.73
CA VAL A 226 11.40 -21.44 -14.74
C VAL A 226 10.74 -21.57 -13.38
N ALA A 227 11.50 -22.07 -12.41
CA ALA A 227 11.05 -22.17 -11.01
C ALA A 227 11.24 -20.83 -10.31
N THR A 228 10.24 -20.43 -9.55
CA THR A 228 10.25 -19.17 -8.78
C THR A 228 11.36 -19.12 -7.76
N ASP A 229 11.62 -20.22 -7.06
CA ASP A 229 12.71 -20.29 -6.08
C ASP A 229 14.10 -20.08 -6.70
N ASP A 230 14.30 -20.50 -7.94
CA ASP A 230 15.59 -20.24 -8.63
C ASP A 230 15.82 -18.75 -8.88
N MET A 231 14.73 -17.97 -9.06
CA MET A 231 14.82 -16.53 -9.27
C MET A 231 15.26 -15.76 -8.01
N ARG A 232 15.17 -16.39 -6.84
CA ARG A 232 15.68 -15.81 -5.57
C ARG A 232 17.20 -15.70 -5.58
N ASN A 233 17.90 -16.53 -6.35
CA ASN A 233 19.34 -16.47 -6.58
C ASN A 233 19.65 -15.53 -7.74
N TYR A 234 19.40 -14.25 -7.54
CA TYR A 234 19.48 -13.23 -8.60
C TYR A 234 20.87 -12.62 -8.80
N GLN A 235 21.86 -12.98 -7.98
CA GLN A 235 23.22 -12.46 -8.09
C GLN A 235 24.11 -13.41 -8.87
N MET A 236 24.90 -12.88 -9.81
CA MET A 236 25.92 -13.65 -10.51
C MET A 236 27.13 -13.90 -9.60
N ALA A 237 27.65 -15.13 -9.62
CA ALA A 237 28.83 -15.50 -8.83
C ALA A 237 30.12 -14.75 -9.26
N ASN A 238 30.21 -14.36 -10.55
CA ASN A 238 31.32 -13.59 -11.12
C ASN A 238 30.75 -12.42 -11.91
N PRO A 239 30.74 -11.22 -11.31
CA PRO A 239 30.24 -10.04 -12.00
C PRO A 239 31.08 -9.72 -13.24
N VAL A 240 30.43 -9.65 -14.39
CA VAL A 240 31.05 -9.14 -15.60
C VAL A 240 31.15 -7.62 -15.48
N SER A 241 32.31 -7.08 -15.71
CA SER A 241 32.73 -5.68 -15.63
C SER A 241 31.60 -4.63 -15.56
N VAL A 242 31.66 -3.78 -14.55
CA VAL A 242 30.76 -2.65 -14.25
C VAL A 242 30.66 -1.62 -15.40
N ASP A 243 31.60 -1.65 -16.36
CA ASP A 243 31.68 -0.69 -17.48
C ASP A 243 30.58 -0.88 -18.54
N ALA A 244 29.88 -2.01 -18.54
CA ALA A 244 28.89 -2.33 -19.56
C ALA A 244 27.45 -2.06 -19.13
N GLY A 245 27.21 -1.54 -17.91
CA GLY A 245 25.84 -1.31 -17.39
C GLY A 245 25.08 -2.60 -17.03
N ASP A 246 25.70 -3.75 -17.13
CA ASP A 246 25.17 -5.03 -16.68
C ASP A 246 25.64 -5.30 -15.25
N PHE A 247 24.78 -4.99 -14.34
CA PHE A 247 24.97 -5.29 -12.94
C PHE A 247 24.55 -6.75 -12.70
N ASP A 248 25.38 -7.50 -12.09
CA ASP A 248 25.35 -8.84 -11.53
C ASP A 248 23.98 -9.53 -11.31
N VAL A 249 22.98 -9.20 -12.11
CA VAL A 249 21.59 -9.65 -11.94
C VAL A 249 21.29 -10.77 -12.91
N ILE A 250 21.00 -11.94 -12.38
CA ILE A 250 20.51 -13.07 -13.17
C ILE A 250 19.06 -12.81 -13.59
N ARG A 251 18.81 -12.81 -14.91
CA ARG A 251 17.48 -12.63 -15.49
C ARG A 251 17.12 -13.88 -16.32
N TYR A 252 15.84 -14.23 -16.34
CA TYR A 252 15.41 -15.36 -17.16
C TYR A 252 15.30 -15.02 -18.66
N ALA A 253 15.31 -13.74 -19.03
CA ALA A 253 15.31 -13.30 -20.43
C ALA A 253 15.95 -11.90 -20.58
N GLY A 254 16.26 -11.53 -21.81
CA GLY A 254 16.70 -10.18 -22.18
C GLY A 254 15.54 -9.23 -22.50
N GLY A 255 15.85 -8.10 -23.12
CA GLY A 255 14.87 -7.06 -23.44
C GLY A 255 14.36 -6.36 -22.18
N ASN A 256 13.05 -6.25 -22.05
CA ASN A 256 12.40 -5.55 -20.94
C ASN A 256 12.15 -6.43 -19.70
N THR A 257 12.92 -7.49 -19.53
CA THR A 257 12.70 -8.45 -18.45
C THR A 257 13.68 -8.21 -17.31
N GLY A 258 13.14 -7.95 -16.12
CA GLY A 258 13.91 -7.89 -14.88
C GLY A 258 13.84 -9.20 -14.09
N ASN A 259 14.55 -9.24 -12.97
CA ASN A 259 14.33 -10.28 -11.96
C ASN A 259 13.44 -9.71 -10.86
N PRO A 260 12.23 -10.30 -10.60
CA PRO A 260 11.31 -9.76 -9.63
C PRO A 260 11.87 -9.74 -8.20
N PHE A 261 12.66 -10.74 -7.80
CA PHE A 261 13.27 -10.78 -6.47
C PHE A 261 14.40 -9.77 -6.32
N TRP A 262 15.19 -9.55 -7.39
CA TRP A 262 16.18 -8.48 -7.37
C TRP A 262 15.49 -7.13 -7.16
N GLN A 263 14.43 -6.86 -7.92
CA GLN A 263 13.68 -5.60 -7.82
C GLN A 263 13.10 -5.40 -6.41
N MET A 264 12.43 -6.40 -5.85
CA MET A 264 11.87 -6.33 -4.50
C MET A 264 12.90 -6.08 -3.40
N ASN A 265 14.13 -6.53 -3.58
CA ASN A 265 15.19 -6.43 -2.57
C ASN A 265 16.12 -5.23 -2.77
N ASN A 266 16.13 -4.61 -3.94
CA ASN A 266 17.06 -3.55 -4.28
C ASN A 266 16.40 -2.21 -4.62
N ASP A 267 15.14 -2.20 -5.04
CA ASP A 267 14.38 -0.98 -5.18
C ASP A 267 13.75 -0.63 -3.82
N GLU A 268 14.11 0.53 -3.29
CA GLU A 268 13.58 1.01 -2.02
C GLU A 268 12.57 2.12 -2.29
N THR A 269 11.32 1.88 -2.00
CA THR A 269 10.29 2.91 -2.03
C THR A 269 9.70 3.09 -0.65
N SER A 270 9.53 4.33 -0.21
CA SER A 270 8.85 4.61 1.04
C SER A 270 7.96 5.83 0.91
N VAL A 271 6.76 5.73 1.47
CA VAL A 271 5.84 6.85 1.59
C VAL A 271 5.49 7.01 3.06
N ARG A 272 5.87 8.17 3.63
CA ARG A 272 5.45 8.56 4.97
C ARG A 272 4.40 9.64 4.89
N ARG A 273 3.29 9.43 5.56
CA ARG A 273 2.19 10.39 5.65
C ARG A 273 1.88 10.70 7.11
N ASN A 274 1.87 11.99 7.45
CA ASN A 274 1.44 12.48 8.72
C ASN A 274 0.26 13.42 8.52
N ARG A 275 -0.82 13.24 9.28
CA ARG A 275 -2.01 14.08 9.21
C ARG A 275 -2.43 14.52 10.59
N PHE A 276 -2.68 15.78 10.73
CA PHE A 276 -3.29 16.39 11.90
C PHE A 276 -4.64 16.95 11.51
N LEU A 277 -5.69 16.44 12.14
CA LEU A 277 -7.07 16.88 11.93
C LEU A 277 -7.66 17.26 13.26
N GLY A 278 -8.19 18.48 13.38
CA GLY A 278 -8.79 18.93 14.61
C GLY A 278 -9.89 19.97 14.41
N PHE A 279 -10.75 20.08 15.38
CA PHE A 279 -11.71 21.16 15.47
C PHE A 279 -12.07 21.50 16.92
N THR A 280 -12.53 22.72 17.10
CA THR A 280 -13.23 23.17 18.30
C THR A 280 -14.54 23.83 17.89
N LYS A 281 -15.63 23.37 18.51
CA LYS A 281 -16.98 23.92 18.36
C LYS A 281 -17.42 24.47 19.69
N ILE A 282 -17.85 25.72 19.70
CA ILE A 282 -18.48 26.41 20.84
C ILE A 282 -19.95 26.60 20.50
N ASN A 283 -20.83 26.05 21.31
CA ASN A 283 -22.28 26.20 21.18
C ASN A 283 -22.83 26.99 22.34
N TYR A 284 -23.70 27.98 22.07
CA TYR A 284 -24.38 28.76 23.08
C TYR A 284 -25.88 28.74 22.84
N ASP A 285 -26.61 28.30 23.84
CA ASP A 285 -28.09 28.24 23.84
C ASP A 285 -28.63 29.52 24.52
N PHE A 286 -29.08 30.48 23.71
CA PHE A 286 -29.64 31.75 24.19
C PHE A 286 -30.98 31.55 24.91
N THR A 287 -31.82 30.71 24.30
CA THR A 287 -33.14 30.29 24.79
C THR A 287 -33.38 28.84 24.42
N ASP A 288 -34.48 28.24 24.85
CA ASP A 288 -34.86 26.86 24.51
C ASP A 288 -35.09 26.65 23.00
N TRP A 289 -35.32 27.72 22.24
CA TRP A 289 -35.60 27.67 20.81
C TRP A 289 -34.53 28.35 19.95
N LEU A 290 -33.56 29.02 20.52
CA LEU A 290 -32.50 29.73 19.80
C LEU A 290 -31.13 29.36 20.31
N SER A 291 -30.34 28.77 19.45
CA SER A 291 -28.91 28.50 19.69
C SER A 291 -28.04 28.99 18.54
N ALA A 292 -26.80 29.27 18.84
CA ALA A 292 -25.79 29.55 17.83
C ALA A 292 -24.50 28.79 18.17
N PHE A 293 -23.72 28.50 17.15
CA PHE A 293 -22.39 27.89 17.33
C PHE A 293 -21.36 28.54 16.42
N VAL A 294 -20.10 28.41 16.83
CA VAL A 294 -18.94 28.66 16.00
C VAL A 294 -18.09 27.39 16.03
N ARG A 295 -17.64 26.96 14.87
CA ARG A 295 -16.71 25.84 14.72
C ARG A 295 -15.52 26.30 13.91
N ILE A 296 -14.32 26.02 14.42
CA ILE A 296 -13.06 26.24 13.72
C ILE A 296 -12.37 24.88 13.65
N GLY A 297 -11.90 24.53 12.47
CA GLY A 297 -11.22 23.25 12.25
C GLY A 297 -10.01 23.42 11.31
N THR A 298 -9.07 22.51 11.45
CA THR A 298 -7.90 22.43 10.59
C THR A 298 -7.61 21.00 10.19
N ASP A 299 -7.12 20.81 8.97
CA ASP A 299 -6.62 19.55 8.44
C ASP A 299 -5.28 19.82 7.77
N VAL A 300 -4.21 19.25 8.32
CA VAL A 300 -2.86 19.38 7.79
C VAL A 300 -2.32 18.01 7.47
N THR A 301 -2.01 17.77 6.20
CA THR A 301 -1.40 16.52 5.73
C THR A 301 -0.03 16.81 5.16
N ASN A 302 0.98 16.10 5.65
CA ASN A 302 2.34 16.11 5.13
C ASN A 302 2.68 14.72 4.58
N ILE A 303 3.14 14.67 3.33
CA ILE A 303 3.53 13.44 2.64
C ILE A 303 4.99 13.59 2.23
N ARG A 304 5.79 12.56 2.52
CA ARG A 304 7.15 12.39 2.03
C ARG A 304 7.23 11.08 1.29
N ASP A 305 7.71 11.09 0.07
CA ASP A 305 7.98 9.92 -0.74
C ASP A 305 9.44 9.87 -1.14
N ASN A 306 10.03 8.70 -0.99
CA ASN A 306 11.39 8.40 -1.43
C ASN A 306 11.33 7.21 -2.38
N LYS A 307 12.08 7.28 -3.48
CA LYS A 307 12.31 6.18 -4.38
C LYS A 307 13.81 6.09 -4.64
N ILE A 308 14.38 4.94 -4.38
CA ILE A 308 15.78 4.65 -4.61
C ILE A 308 15.84 3.40 -5.47
N TYR A 309 16.41 3.55 -6.65
CA TYR A 309 16.69 2.46 -7.56
C TYR A 309 18.19 2.21 -7.55
N LYS A 310 18.59 1.04 -7.10
CA LYS A 310 20.03 0.69 -7.08
C LYS A 310 20.55 0.47 -8.50
N PRO A 311 21.86 0.67 -8.74
CA PRO A 311 22.49 0.24 -9.96
C PRO A 311 22.20 -1.24 -10.24
N GLY A 312 21.90 -1.58 -11.49
CA GLY A 312 21.42 -2.91 -11.88
C GLY A 312 19.90 -2.99 -12.11
N HIS A 313 19.18 -1.92 -11.79
CA HIS A 313 17.78 -1.80 -12.21
C HIS A 313 17.72 -1.81 -13.74
N HIS A 314 16.89 -2.67 -14.28
CA HIS A 314 16.89 -3.00 -15.71
C HIS A 314 16.57 -1.81 -16.65
N PHE A 315 15.87 -0.76 -16.19
CA PHE A 315 15.66 0.48 -16.94
C PHE A 315 16.55 1.65 -16.50
N ILE A 316 17.08 1.60 -15.28
CA ILE A 316 17.86 2.67 -14.69
C ILE A 316 19.20 2.07 -14.28
N GLY A 317 19.97 1.62 -15.28
CA GLY A 317 21.21 0.88 -15.05
C GLY A 317 22.18 1.55 -14.08
N THR A 318 22.28 2.88 -14.10
CA THR A 318 23.12 3.66 -13.18
C THR A 318 22.50 3.91 -11.82
N GLY A 319 21.22 3.52 -11.61
CA GLY A 319 20.45 3.85 -10.44
C GLY A 319 19.91 5.28 -10.45
N SER A 320 18.95 5.54 -9.56
CA SER A 320 18.41 6.89 -9.36
C SER A 320 17.84 7.05 -7.95
N MET A 321 17.72 8.31 -7.52
CA MET A 321 17.06 8.68 -6.27
C MET A 321 16.08 9.81 -6.54
N GLU A 322 14.83 9.62 -6.11
CA GLU A 322 13.77 10.62 -6.17
C GLU A 322 13.27 10.89 -4.76
N LEU A 323 13.17 12.17 -4.39
CA LEU A 323 12.63 12.63 -3.12
C LEU A 323 11.48 13.58 -3.39
N GLY A 324 10.30 13.26 -2.84
CA GLY A 324 9.12 14.09 -2.91
C GLY A 324 8.67 14.54 -1.53
N GLN A 325 8.18 15.78 -1.42
CA GLN A 325 7.50 16.27 -0.23
C GLN A 325 6.33 17.18 -0.63
N SER A 326 5.17 16.90 -0.05
CA SER A 326 3.96 17.70 -0.25
C SER A 326 3.30 17.99 1.08
N THR A 327 2.77 19.21 1.23
CA THR A 327 2.00 19.62 2.41
C THR A 327 0.68 20.23 1.94
N PHE A 328 -0.41 19.70 2.48
CA PHE A 328 -1.77 20.19 2.24
C PHE A 328 -2.31 20.75 3.56
N THR A 329 -2.87 21.96 3.51
CA THR A 329 -3.48 22.59 4.69
C THR A 329 -4.87 23.10 4.31
N GLU A 330 -5.86 22.72 5.12
CA GLU A 330 -7.22 23.21 5.01
C GLU A 330 -7.65 23.81 6.34
N LEU A 331 -8.22 25.02 6.29
CA LEU A 331 -8.82 25.70 7.43
C LEU A 331 -10.32 25.83 7.14
N ASN A 332 -11.14 25.42 8.10
CA ASN A 332 -12.60 25.46 8.00
C ASN A 332 -13.17 26.28 9.15
N SER A 333 -14.13 27.15 8.83
CA SER A 333 -14.93 27.88 9.83
C SER A 333 -16.42 27.76 9.47
N GLU A 334 -17.22 27.59 10.45
CA GLU A 334 -18.67 27.41 10.33
C GLU A 334 -19.38 28.25 11.38
#